data_713e11640e77af4dc9d7163c41612115
#
_entry.id   713e11640e77af4dc9d7163c41612115
#
_cell.length_a   1.000
_cell.length_b   1.000
_cell.length_c   1.000
_cell.angle_alpha   90.00
_cell.angle_beta   90.00
_cell.angle_gamma   90.00
#
_symmetry.space_group_name_H-M   'P 1'
#
loop_
_entity.id
_entity.type
_entity.pdbx_description
1 polymer ?
#
loop_
_entity_poly.entity_id
_entity_poly.type
_entity_poly.pdbx_seq_one_letter_code
_entity_poly.pdbx_strand_id
1 'polypeptide(L)'
;MTYDAIIGLEIHAELKTKSKMFCTCDNEAAAKAPNTAVCPICLGHPGTLPVPNKQAIDWTLMTGLALHCHINRLSKFDRKNYFYPDLPKGYQISQYDQPLGYQGYLDIGGEQILITRIHLEEDTGKSWHFKNDNYTLLDFNRAGTPLMELVTEPVIKDAAQAKKFCQLYQQTLRYLGASRADMEKGEMRCEANVSVQAAGQWKYEDGQIKPLGKYKLNNKVEVKNINSFRAVEKAIKFEIERQTKVLEKGGEILAETRGWDDVKNETVSQRVKESSADYRYFPEPDIPPLKIDEDWLARLKSELPEMPEAKKKRFIQQYGLNADSTEVLTTDKALADWTEEVISELEAWVEAEGDTVLRQEKHLAKTAANWITGELLKHLNADNKNISDLKINPENFAELVCLIYQDKINSSAGSRILEKMYWDGGDPEDIMAELGLEQMTDNDAIEIAVQKIIDTNPKQVIEYKNGKTNVLQYLLGQVMAATKGSANPKIVRELLEKLLK
;
A
#
# COMPACT_ATOMS: atom_id res chain seq x y z
N MET A 1 -26.72 -25.70 10.07
CA MET A 1 -26.28 -25.81 8.66
C MET A 1 -25.03 -24.95 8.54
N THR A 2 -23.97 -25.43 7.91
CA THR A 2 -22.78 -24.61 7.65
C THR A 2 -23.00 -23.83 6.37
N TYR A 3 -22.44 -22.63 6.31
CA TYR A 3 -22.57 -21.72 5.17
C TYR A 3 -21.19 -21.28 4.68
N ASP A 4 -21.08 -21.09 3.37
CA ASP A 4 -19.91 -20.54 2.70
C ASP A 4 -20.23 -19.10 2.26
N ALA A 5 -19.30 -18.18 2.49
CA ALA A 5 -19.37 -16.86 1.91
C ALA A 5 -18.77 -16.86 0.49
N ILE A 6 -19.42 -16.14 -0.40
CA ILE A 6 -19.00 -15.94 -1.79
C ILE A 6 -18.97 -14.44 -2.03
N ILE A 7 -17.77 -13.92 -2.30
CA ILE A 7 -17.54 -12.48 -2.37
C ILE A 7 -16.87 -12.16 -3.70
N GLY A 8 -17.42 -11.16 -4.40
CA GLY A 8 -16.79 -10.50 -5.53
C GLY A 8 -16.59 -9.03 -5.22
N LEU A 9 -15.50 -8.45 -5.70
CA LEU A 9 -15.18 -7.04 -5.52
C LEU A 9 -15.28 -6.30 -6.85
N GLU A 10 -15.75 -5.06 -6.78
CA GLU A 10 -15.70 -4.06 -7.84
C GLU A 10 -14.91 -2.87 -7.28
N ILE A 11 -13.79 -2.55 -7.91
CA ILE A 11 -12.87 -1.53 -7.40
C ILE A 11 -12.61 -0.50 -8.48
N HIS A 12 -12.90 0.75 -8.15
CA HIS A 12 -12.65 1.90 -9.00
C HIS A 12 -11.42 2.65 -8.49
N ALA A 13 -10.51 3.04 -9.38
CA ALA A 13 -9.33 3.84 -9.05
C ALA A 13 -9.18 5.01 -10.03
N GLU A 14 -9.16 6.24 -9.50
CA GLU A 14 -8.85 7.43 -10.28
C GLU A 14 -7.37 7.41 -10.69
N LEU A 15 -7.10 7.61 -11.99
CA LEU A 15 -5.73 7.65 -12.50
C LEU A 15 -5.18 9.08 -12.41
N LYS A 16 -3.92 9.21 -12.00
CA LYS A 16 -3.26 10.51 -11.79
C LYS A 16 -2.66 11.12 -13.06
N THR A 17 -3.38 11.02 -14.18
CA THR A 17 -2.99 11.66 -15.44
C THR A 17 -3.01 13.18 -15.31
N LYS A 18 -2.22 13.89 -16.12
CA LYS A 18 -2.22 15.36 -16.13
C LYS A 18 -3.53 15.95 -16.66
N SER A 19 -4.17 15.27 -17.61
CA SER A 19 -5.44 15.68 -18.20
C SER A 19 -6.52 14.64 -17.99
N LYS A 20 -7.79 15.05 -18.12
CA LYS A 20 -8.95 14.18 -18.03
C LYS A 20 -8.97 13.09 -19.12
N MET A 21 -9.91 12.15 -18.99
CA MET A 21 -9.97 10.95 -19.85
C MET A 21 -10.18 11.28 -21.33
N PHE A 22 -11.03 12.26 -21.65
CA PHE A 22 -11.44 12.55 -23.02
C PHE A 22 -11.25 14.00 -23.44
N CYS A 23 -10.57 14.83 -22.62
CA CYS A 23 -10.29 16.23 -22.93
C CYS A 23 -8.98 16.70 -22.29
N THR A 24 -8.57 17.93 -22.58
CA THR A 24 -7.31 18.52 -22.09
C THR A 24 -7.46 19.26 -20.75
N CYS A 25 -8.64 19.25 -20.11
CA CYS A 25 -8.79 19.83 -18.78
C CYS A 25 -7.84 19.17 -17.79
N ASP A 26 -7.32 19.99 -16.87
CA ASP A 26 -6.48 19.51 -15.80
C ASP A 26 -7.23 18.49 -14.91
N ASN A 27 -6.59 17.37 -14.66
CA ASN A 27 -7.14 16.29 -13.83
C ASN A 27 -6.95 16.52 -12.33
N GLU A 28 -6.00 17.37 -11.90
CA GLU A 28 -5.84 17.78 -10.51
C GLU A 28 -6.85 18.88 -10.12
N ALA A 29 -8.11 18.49 -10.09
CA ALA A 29 -9.21 19.43 -9.91
C ALA A 29 -9.68 19.58 -8.45
N ALA A 30 -9.25 18.71 -7.54
CA ALA A 30 -9.73 18.67 -6.15
C ALA A 30 -9.42 19.94 -5.34
N ALA A 31 -8.32 20.63 -5.64
CA ALA A 31 -7.93 21.88 -4.98
C ALA A 31 -8.47 23.16 -5.67
N LYS A 32 -9.20 23.01 -6.77
CA LYS A 32 -9.72 24.15 -7.56
C LYS A 32 -11.10 24.54 -7.08
N ALA A 33 -11.47 25.82 -7.34
CA ALA A 33 -12.83 26.28 -7.10
C ALA A 33 -13.83 25.43 -7.92
N PRO A 34 -15.04 25.15 -7.40
CA PRO A 34 -16.03 24.32 -8.08
C PRO A 34 -16.31 24.79 -9.49
N ASN A 35 -16.44 23.84 -10.41
CA ASN A 35 -16.78 24.07 -11.83
C ASN A 35 -15.78 24.95 -12.62
N THR A 36 -14.49 25.00 -12.21
CA THR A 36 -13.46 25.77 -12.91
C THR A 36 -12.52 24.91 -13.77
N ALA A 37 -12.47 23.61 -13.53
CA ALA A 37 -11.69 22.65 -14.32
C ALA A 37 -12.61 21.88 -15.30
N VAL A 38 -13.37 22.60 -16.11
CA VAL A 38 -14.37 22.04 -17.02
C VAL A 38 -14.27 22.66 -18.42
N CYS A 39 -14.70 21.92 -19.43
CA CYS A 39 -14.80 22.38 -20.82
C CYS A 39 -16.05 21.81 -21.50
N PRO A 40 -16.43 22.26 -22.71
CA PRO A 40 -17.58 21.72 -23.41
C PRO A 40 -17.58 20.20 -23.58
N ILE A 41 -16.39 19.54 -23.69
CA ILE A 41 -16.28 18.09 -23.85
C ILE A 41 -16.71 17.37 -22.57
N CYS A 42 -16.07 17.65 -21.42
CA CYS A 42 -16.40 16.99 -20.16
C CYS A 42 -17.80 17.39 -19.62
N LEU A 43 -18.34 18.53 -20.05
CA LEU A 43 -19.74 18.94 -19.79
C LEU A 43 -20.76 18.37 -20.78
N GLY A 44 -20.31 17.65 -21.82
CA GLY A 44 -21.21 17.00 -22.79
C GLY A 44 -21.97 17.93 -23.68
N HIS A 45 -21.38 19.06 -24.07
CA HIS A 45 -22.06 20.00 -25.00
C HIS A 45 -22.24 19.36 -26.39
N PRO A 46 -23.35 19.61 -27.08
CA PRO A 46 -23.56 19.08 -28.41
C PRO A 46 -22.46 19.48 -29.41
N GLY A 47 -22.02 18.54 -30.23
CA GLY A 47 -21.01 18.76 -31.27
C GLY A 47 -19.55 18.65 -30.78
N THR A 48 -19.32 18.29 -29.54
CA THR A 48 -17.98 18.03 -29.03
C THR A 48 -17.53 16.59 -29.29
N LEU A 49 -16.23 16.40 -29.53
CA LEU A 49 -15.63 15.07 -29.81
C LEU A 49 -14.68 14.67 -28.69
N PRO A 50 -14.91 13.53 -28.03
CA PRO A 50 -14.00 12.99 -27.01
C PRO A 50 -12.71 12.44 -27.66
N VAL A 51 -11.56 12.66 -27.00
CA VAL A 51 -10.27 12.10 -27.43
C VAL A 51 -9.65 11.33 -26.27
N PRO A 52 -9.44 10.01 -26.38
CA PRO A 52 -8.93 9.18 -25.28
C PRO A 52 -7.54 9.59 -24.82
N ASN A 53 -7.32 9.60 -23.51
CA ASN A 53 -6.05 9.88 -22.87
C ASN A 53 -5.15 8.65 -23.00
N LYS A 54 -4.07 8.78 -23.80
CA LYS A 54 -3.12 7.68 -24.03
C LYS A 54 -2.45 7.19 -22.74
N GLN A 55 -2.10 8.08 -21.81
CA GLN A 55 -1.46 7.69 -20.55
C GLN A 55 -2.39 6.86 -19.67
N ALA A 56 -3.70 7.17 -19.67
CA ALA A 56 -4.69 6.37 -18.96
C ALA A 56 -4.79 4.95 -19.54
N ILE A 57 -4.77 4.84 -20.89
CA ILE A 57 -4.75 3.55 -21.57
C ILE A 57 -3.45 2.78 -21.24
N ASP A 58 -2.28 3.42 -21.36
CA ASP A 58 -0.99 2.81 -21.05
C ASP A 58 -0.96 2.27 -19.61
N TRP A 59 -1.37 3.05 -18.62
CA TRP A 59 -1.41 2.61 -17.23
C TRP A 59 -2.40 1.47 -16.96
N THR A 60 -3.55 1.46 -17.64
CA THR A 60 -4.50 0.35 -17.51
C THR A 60 -3.96 -0.93 -18.14
N LEU A 61 -3.29 -0.83 -19.29
CA LEU A 61 -2.60 -1.97 -19.90
C LEU A 61 -1.46 -2.49 -19.00
N MET A 62 -0.63 -1.60 -18.44
CA MET A 62 0.42 -1.98 -17.48
C MET A 62 -0.17 -2.66 -16.23
N THR A 63 -1.28 -2.14 -15.71
CA THR A 63 -1.97 -2.77 -14.58
C THR A 63 -2.50 -4.14 -14.96
N GLY A 64 -3.11 -4.29 -16.13
CA GLY A 64 -3.54 -5.59 -16.66
C GLY A 64 -2.39 -6.58 -16.78
N LEU A 65 -1.23 -6.15 -17.31
CA LEU A 65 -0.03 -6.98 -17.40
C LEU A 65 0.51 -7.37 -16.02
N ALA A 66 0.55 -6.45 -15.05
CA ALA A 66 1.00 -6.70 -13.68
C ALA A 66 0.06 -7.66 -12.92
N LEU A 67 -1.22 -7.69 -13.29
CA LEU A 67 -2.26 -8.58 -12.75
C LEU A 67 -2.48 -9.83 -13.62
N HIS A 68 -1.54 -10.16 -14.49
CA HIS A 68 -1.57 -11.36 -15.34
C HIS A 68 -2.83 -11.48 -16.21
N CYS A 69 -3.46 -10.38 -16.59
CA CYS A 69 -4.60 -10.37 -17.47
C CYS A 69 -4.21 -10.68 -18.94
N HIS A 70 -5.10 -11.33 -19.64
CA HIS A 70 -5.07 -11.32 -21.09
C HIS A 70 -5.45 -9.91 -21.59
N ILE A 71 -4.67 -9.39 -22.55
CA ILE A 71 -4.93 -8.08 -23.15
C ILE A 71 -5.69 -8.24 -24.46
N ASN A 72 -6.84 -7.56 -24.58
CA ASN A 72 -7.59 -7.48 -25.83
C ASN A 72 -6.81 -6.69 -26.88
N ARG A 73 -6.55 -7.33 -28.03
CA ARG A 73 -5.85 -6.67 -29.15
C ARG A 73 -6.72 -5.65 -29.88
N LEU A 74 -8.04 -5.80 -29.76
CA LEU A 74 -9.03 -4.85 -30.24
C LEU A 74 -9.96 -4.53 -29.06
N SER A 75 -9.93 -3.31 -28.60
CA SER A 75 -10.79 -2.81 -27.53
C SER A 75 -11.60 -1.61 -28.03
N LYS A 76 -12.70 -1.32 -27.41
CA LYS A 76 -13.55 -0.17 -27.77
C LYS A 76 -14.15 0.48 -26.54
N PHE A 77 -14.57 1.71 -26.70
CA PHE A 77 -15.40 2.39 -25.71
C PHE A 77 -16.88 2.23 -26.08
N ASP A 78 -17.72 2.17 -25.05
CA ASP A 78 -19.17 2.05 -25.11
C ASP A 78 -19.81 3.18 -24.29
N ARG A 79 -21.04 3.54 -24.61
CA ARG A 79 -21.87 4.42 -23.80
C ARG A 79 -22.69 3.60 -22.82
N LYS A 80 -22.48 3.85 -21.49
CA LYS A 80 -23.24 3.31 -20.37
C LYS A 80 -24.31 4.34 -19.99
N ASN A 81 -25.56 4.09 -20.36
CA ASN A 81 -26.61 5.10 -20.24
C ASN A 81 -27.33 5.01 -18.89
N TYR A 82 -27.27 6.10 -18.13
CA TYR A 82 -28.03 6.31 -16.89
C TYR A 82 -28.11 7.81 -16.59
N PHE A 83 -29.15 8.22 -15.85
CA PHE A 83 -29.41 9.63 -15.61
C PHE A 83 -29.17 9.97 -14.15
N TYR A 84 -28.15 10.79 -13.93
CA TYR A 84 -27.86 11.39 -12.65
C TYR A 84 -27.47 12.85 -12.84
N PRO A 85 -27.76 13.74 -11.85
CA PRO A 85 -27.43 15.16 -11.97
C PRO A 85 -25.95 15.46 -12.18
N ASP A 86 -25.07 14.64 -11.61
CA ASP A 86 -23.60 14.75 -11.72
C ASP A 86 -23.01 14.06 -12.95
N LEU A 87 -23.85 13.48 -13.81
CA LEU A 87 -23.47 12.91 -15.10
C LEU A 87 -23.93 13.82 -16.24
N PRO A 88 -23.11 14.80 -16.66
CA PRO A 88 -23.58 15.91 -17.51
C PRO A 88 -24.03 15.48 -18.92
N LYS A 89 -23.51 14.37 -19.44
CA LYS A 89 -23.84 13.80 -20.73
C LYS A 89 -25.10 12.92 -20.70
N GLY A 90 -25.56 12.49 -19.53
CA GLY A 90 -26.59 11.46 -19.38
C GLY A 90 -26.12 10.05 -19.70
N TYR A 91 -24.86 9.89 -20.04
CA TYR A 91 -24.15 8.60 -20.18
C TYR A 91 -22.70 8.75 -19.74
N GLN A 92 -22.09 7.64 -19.40
CA GLN A 92 -20.67 7.51 -19.08
C GLN A 92 -19.99 6.77 -20.24
N ILE A 93 -18.86 7.29 -20.73
CA ILE A 93 -18.03 6.54 -21.66
C ILE A 93 -17.23 5.54 -20.85
N SER A 94 -17.42 4.26 -21.14
CA SER A 94 -16.87 3.11 -20.41
C SER A 94 -16.48 2.01 -21.40
N GLN A 95 -16.21 0.78 -20.95
CA GLN A 95 -15.96 -0.39 -21.79
C GLN A 95 -16.80 -1.56 -21.26
N TYR A 96 -17.47 -2.30 -22.13
CA TYR A 96 -18.37 -3.38 -21.72
C TYR A 96 -17.90 -4.76 -22.18
N ASP A 97 -18.08 -5.10 -23.46
CA ASP A 97 -17.81 -6.43 -24.02
C ASP A 97 -16.35 -6.62 -24.49
N GLN A 98 -15.61 -5.52 -24.69
CA GLN A 98 -14.20 -5.53 -25.11
C GLN A 98 -13.34 -4.67 -24.15
N PRO A 99 -13.23 -5.06 -22.86
CA PRO A 99 -12.38 -4.35 -21.89
C PRO A 99 -10.91 -4.44 -22.32
N LEU A 100 -10.05 -3.58 -21.77
CA LEU A 100 -8.60 -3.61 -22.06
C LEU A 100 -7.94 -4.92 -21.58
N GLY A 101 -8.32 -5.44 -20.42
CA GLY A 101 -7.81 -6.69 -19.88
C GLY A 101 -8.91 -7.57 -19.30
N TYR A 102 -8.69 -8.90 -19.32
CA TYR A 102 -9.63 -9.89 -18.81
C TYR A 102 -8.91 -11.15 -18.32
N GLN A 103 -9.59 -11.96 -17.46
CA GLN A 103 -9.10 -13.23 -16.95
C GLN A 103 -7.67 -13.17 -16.38
N GLY A 104 -7.47 -12.26 -15.42
CA GLY A 104 -6.22 -12.16 -14.67
C GLY A 104 -6.32 -12.75 -13.28
N TYR A 105 -5.29 -12.51 -12.48
CA TYR A 105 -5.29 -12.82 -11.06
C TYR A 105 -4.33 -11.95 -10.27
N LEU A 106 -4.58 -11.87 -8.96
CA LEU A 106 -3.66 -11.32 -7.97
C LEU A 106 -3.41 -12.36 -6.87
N ASP A 107 -2.13 -12.66 -6.62
CA ASP A 107 -1.73 -13.53 -5.51
C ASP A 107 -1.78 -12.77 -4.19
N ILE A 108 -2.51 -13.28 -3.20
CA ILE A 108 -2.67 -12.66 -1.88
C ILE A 108 -1.88 -13.35 -0.76
N GLY A 109 -0.84 -14.06 -1.11
CA GLY A 109 0.01 -14.82 -0.18
C GLY A 109 -0.11 -16.33 -0.37
N GLY A 110 -0.07 -16.78 -1.63
CA GLY A 110 -0.16 -18.19 -2.07
C GLY A 110 -1.57 -18.62 -2.51
N GLU A 111 -2.56 -17.74 -2.43
CA GLU A 111 -3.90 -17.94 -2.98
C GLU A 111 -4.18 -16.88 -4.06
N GLN A 112 -4.56 -17.34 -5.25
CA GLN A 112 -4.86 -16.48 -6.39
C GLN A 112 -6.33 -16.07 -6.39
N ILE A 113 -6.58 -14.77 -6.32
CA ILE A 113 -7.92 -14.21 -6.53
C ILE A 113 -8.05 -13.85 -8.00
N LEU A 114 -9.01 -14.49 -8.66
CA LEU A 114 -9.25 -14.34 -10.09
C LEU A 114 -9.91 -12.99 -10.40
N ILE A 115 -9.50 -12.40 -11.51
CA ILE A 115 -10.00 -11.12 -12.02
C ILE A 115 -10.78 -11.39 -13.30
N THR A 116 -12.04 -10.94 -13.34
CA THR A 116 -12.88 -11.04 -14.53
C THR A 116 -12.40 -10.09 -15.61
N ARG A 117 -12.23 -8.81 -15.26
CA ARG A 117 -11.81 -7.76 -16.20
C ARG A 117 -11.21 -6.55 -15.50
N ILE A 118 -10.49 -5.78 -16.32
CA ILE A 118 -10.04 -4.43 -16.00
C ILE A 118 -10.32 -3.54 -17.21
N HIS A 119 -10.95 -2.40 -16.97
CA HIS A 119 -11.34 -1.49 -18.04
C HIS A 119 -11.27 -0.03 -17.62
N LEU A 120 -11.38 0.86 -18.63
CA LEU A 120 -11.36 2.31 -18.45
C LEU A 120 -12.74 2.90 -18.63
N GLU A 121 -13.01 3.91 -17.82
CA GLU A 121 -14.16 4.78 -17.92
C GLU A 121 -13.82 6.20 -17.46
N GLU A 122 -14.76 7.10 -17.49
CA GLU A 122 -14.65 8.43 -16.91
C GLU A 122 -15.46 8.53 -15.62
N ASP A 123 -14.97 9.27 -14.63
CA ASP A 123 -15.73 9.53 -13.40
C ASP A 123 -16.80 10.61 -13.62
N THR A 124 -17.81 10.62 -12.76
CA THR A 124 -18.89 11.63 -12.73
C THR A 124 -18.45 12.87 -11.96
N GLY A 125 -19.25 13.91 -11.97
CA GLY A 125 -19.12 15.06 -11.09
C GLY A 125 -19.32 14.67 -9.62
N LYS A 126 -19.38 15.68 -8.76
CA LYS A 126 -19.61 15.51 -7.33
C LYS A 126 -20.91 16.20 -6.93
N SER A 127 -21.76 15.46 -6.20
CA SER A 127 -23.01 15.97 -5.66
C SER A 127 -22.87 16.24 -4.16
N TRP A 128 -23.28 17.43 -3.70
CA TRP A 128 -23.31 17.81 -2.30
C TRP A 128 -24.74 17.94 -1.82
N HIS A 129 -25.13 17.08 -0.86
CA HIS A 129 -26.45 17.08 -0.25
C HIS A 129 -26.36 17.61 1.18
N PHE A 130 -27.10 18.64 1.50
CA PHE A 130 -27.17 19.22 2.84
C PHE A 130 -28.45 18.75 3.54
N LYS A 131 -28.33 18.31 4.79
CA LYS A 131 -29.44 17.65 5.50
C LYS A 131 -30.72 18.48 5.65
N ASN A 132 -30.62 19.81 5.57
CA ASN A 132 -31.75 20.71 5.81
C ASN A 132 -32.14 21.56 4.59
N ASP A 133 -31.53 21.32 3.44
CA ASP A 133 -31.75 22.12 2.25
C ASP A 133 -32.51 21.34 1.17
N ASN A 134 -33.36 22.04 0.43
CA ASN A 134 -34.12 21.44 -0.67
C ASN A 134 -33.38 21.50 -2.01
N TYR A 135 -32.06 21.66 -2.00
CA TYR A 135 -31.23 21.71 -3.21
C TYR A 135 -29.96 20.85 -3.05
N THR A 136 -29.38 20.51 -4.17
CA THR A 136 -28.10 19.81 -4.28
C THR A 136 -27.15 20.69 -5.06
N LEU A 137 -25.92 20.85 -4.57
CA LEU A 137 -24.86 21.52 -5.32
C LEU A 137 -24.10 20.49 -6.15
N LEU A 138 -23.75 20.87 -7.39
CA LEU A 138 -23.00 20.07 -8.33
C LEU A 138 -21.66 20.72 -8.63
N ASP A 139 -20.60 19.91 -8.54
CA ASP A 139 -19.26 20.26 -8.97
C ASP A 139 -18.79 19.28 -10.04
N PHE A 140 -18.62 19.78 -11.27
CA PHE A 140 -18.19 18.99 -12.41
C PHE A 140 -16.66 18.95 -12.58
N ASN A 141 -15.89 19.47 -11.63
CA ASN A 141 -14.44 19.41 -11.73
C ASN A 141 -13.92 17.97 -11.86
N ARG A 142 -14.56 17.00 -11.20
CA ARG A 142 -14.20 15.58 -11.31
C ARG A 142 -14.75 14.91 -12.57
N ALA A 143 -15.83 15.43 -13.17
CA ALA A 143 -16.43 14.84 -14.38
C ALA A 143 -15.38 14.68 -15.49
N GLY A 144 -15.21 13.47 -15.99
CA GLY A 144 -14.22 13.13 -17.01
C GLY A 144 -12.85 12.75 -16.46
N THR A 145 -12.65 12.67 -15.15
CA THR A 145 -11.43 12.06 -14.55
C THR A 145 -11.28 10.62 -15.03
N PRO A 146 -10.09 10.18 -15.49
CA PRO A 146 -9.87 8.79 -15.88
C PRO A 146 -10.08 7.86 -14.70
N LEU A 147 -10.96 6.90 -14.86
CA LEU A 147 -11.35 5.92 -13.84
C LEU A 147 -11.09 4.52 -14.36
N MET A 148 -10.29 3.75 -13.63
CA MET A 148 -10.03 2.35 -13.92
C MET A 148 -10.90 1.50 -13.02
N GLU A 149 -11.69 0.62 -13.61
CA GLU A 149 -12.52 -0.36 -12.89
C GLU A 149 -11.90 -1.75 -13.00
N LEU A 150 -11.74 -2.41 -11.85
CA LEU A 150 -11.38 -3.82 -11.75
C LEU A 150 -12.54 -4.60 -11.14
N VAL A 151 -12.88 -5.73 -11.76
CA VAL A 151 -13.91 -6.65 -11.25
C VAL A 151 -13.27 -8.02 -11.01
N THR A 152 -13.43 -8.55 -9.80
CA THR A 152 -12.97 -9.91 -9.47
C THR A 152 -14.05 -10.95 -9.80
N GLU A 153 -13.61 -12.19 -9.97
CA GLU A 153 -14.51 -13.34 -9.87
C GLU A 153 -15.03 -13.49 -8.43
N PRO A 154 -16.19 -14.12 -8.23
CA PRO A 154 -16.78 -14.35 -6.91
C PRO A 154 -16.12 -15.53 -6.19
N VAL A 155 -14.81 -15.45 -5.97
CA VAL A 155 -13.97 -16.51 -5.41
C VAL A 155 -13.38 -16.18 -4.04
N ILE A 156 -13.58 -14.96 -3.56
CA ILE A 156 -13.13 -14.52 -2.24
C ILE A 156 -14.06 -15.15 -1.18
N LYS A 157 -13.46 -15.71 -0.13
CA LYS A 157 -14.17 -16.56 0.85
C LYS A 157 -14.44 -15.84 2.19
N ASP A 158 -13.67 -14.81 2.50
CA ASP A 158 -13.80 -14.08 3.75
C ASP A 158 -13.39 -12.60 3.64
N ALA A 159 -13.64 -11.85 4.70
CA ALA A 159 -13.38 -10.42 4.77
C ALA A 159 -11.88 -10.08 4.81
N ALA A 160 -11.04 -10.95 5.35
CA ALA A 160 -9.59 -10.72 5.43
C ALA A 160 -8.94 -10.86 4.04
N GLN A 161 -9.35 -11.84 3.25
CA GLN A 161 -8.94 -11.99 1.85
C GLN A 161 -9.34 -10.76 1.01
N ALA A 162 -10.58 -10.28 1.17
CA ALA A 162 -11.07 -9.09 0.48
C ALA A 162 -10.23 -7.85 0.80
N LYS A 163 -9.95 -7.62 2.08
CA LYS A 163 -9.08 -6.54 2.55
C LYS A 163 -7.66 -6.66 1.97
N LYS A 164 -7.05 -7.85 2.05
CA LYS A 164 -5.70 -8.10 1.54
C LYS A 164 -5.63 -7.86 0.03
N PHE A 165 -6.63 -8.31 -0.73
CA PHE A 165 -6.73 -8.02 -2.16
C PHE A 165 -6.73 -6.52 -2.43
N CYS A 166 -7.58 -5.74 -1.74
CA CYS A 166 -7.65 -4.29 -1.90
C CYS A 166 -6.32 -3.60 -1.58
N GLN A 167 -5.62 -4.05 -0.54
CA GLN A 167 -4.31 -3.51 -0.15
C GLN A 167 -3.24 -3.78 -1.21
N LEU A 168 -3.14 -5.01 -1.70
CA LEU A 168 -2.17 -5.39 -2.73
C LEU A 168 -2.48 -4.74 -4.09
N TYR A 169 -3.76 -4.58 -4.42
CA TYR A 169 -4.15 -3.84 -5.62
C TYR A 169 -3.76 -2.36 -5.52
N GLN A 170 -4.02 -1.71 -4.38
CA GLN A 170 -3.55 -0.33 -4.14
C GLN A 170 -2.02 -0.23 -4.29
N GLN A 171 -1.28 -1.16 -3.68
CA GLN A 171 0.17 -1.21 -3.77
C GLN A 171 0.63 -1.35 -5.22
N THR A 172 -0.01 -2.23 -6.00
CA THR A 172 0.25 -2.40 -7.44
C THR A 172 0.09 -1.09 -8.19
N LEU A 173 -1.01 -0.36 -7.98
CA LEU A 173 -1.26 0.93 -8.64
C LEU A 173 -0.23 2.00 -8.28
N ARG A 174 0.20 2.04 -7.02
CA ARG A 174 1.24 2.95 -6.53
C ARG A 174 2.61 2.62 -7.12
N TYR A 175 2.98 1.35 -7.20
CA TYR A 175 4.23 0.90 -7.82
C TYR A 175 4.30 1.23 -9.31
N LEU A 176 3.20 1.07 -10.02
CA LEU A 176 3.06 1.50 -11.42
C LEU A 176 3.05 3.02 -11.59
N GLY A 177 2.92 3.77 -10.50
CA GLY A 177 2.75 5.21 -10.56
C GLY A 177 1.45 5.65 -11.24
N ALA A 178 0.46 4.76 -11.39
CA ALA A 178 -0.78 5.00 -12.12
C ALA A 178 -1.83 5.78 -11.29
N SER A 179 -1.88 5.53 -9.98
CA SER A 179 -2.82 6.17 -9.06
C SER A 179 -2.19 6.38 -7.68
N ARG A 180 -2.65 7.38 -6.96
CA ARG A 180 -2.42 7.49 -5.51
C ARG A 180 -3.27 6.48 -4.75
N ALA A 181 -4.42 6.12 -5.33
CA ALA A 181 -5.39 5.17 -4.80
C ALA A 181 -5.72 5.38 -3.32
N ASP A 182 -5.93 6.63 -2.93
CA ASP A 182 -6.27 7.01 -1.56
C ASP A 182 -7.78 6.81 -1.35
N MET A 183 -8.14 5.83 -0.52
CA MET A 183 -9.54 5.52 -0.23
C MET A 183 -10.22 6.63 0.58
N GLU A 184 -9.50 7.30 1.49
CA GLU A 184 -10.07 8.35 2.34
C GLU A 184 -10.39 9.61 1.52
N LYS A 185 -9.63 9.86 0.45
CA LYS A 185 -9.90 10.93 -0.52
C LYS A 185 -10.89 10.54 -1.61
N GLY A 186 -11.31 9.27 -1.66
CA GLY A 186 -12.21 8.73 -2.67
C GLY A 186 -11.53 8.47 -4.02
N GLU A 187 -10.20 8.53 -4.10
CA GLU A 187 -9.44 8.19 -5.31
C GLU A 187 -9.45 6.68 -5.60
N MET A 188 -9.74 5.86 -4.59
CA MET A 188 -10.04 4.44 -4.73
C MET A 188 -11.32 4.13 -3.97
N ARG A 189 -12.25 3.43 -4.62
CA ARG A 189 -13.54 3.04 -4.07
C ARG A 189 -13.71 1.54 -4.25
N CYS A 190 -14.21 0.86 -3.21
CA CYS A 190 -14.47 -0.57 -3.23
C CYS A 190 -15.94 -0.83 -2.98
N GLU A 191 -16.54 -1.66 -3.81
CA GLU A 191 -17.86 -2.22 -3.64
C GLU A 191 -17.74 -3.73 -3.51
N ALA A 192 -18.49 -4.32 -2.57
CA ALA A 192 -18.46 -5.75 -2.33
C ALA A 192 -19.81 -6.38 -2.66
N ASN A 193 -19.80 -7.39 -3.52
CA ASN A 193 -20.94 -8.26 -3.76
C ASN A 193 -20.82 -9.47 -2.84
N VAL A 194 -21.66 -9.56 -1.81
CA VAL A 194 -21.61 -10.61 -0.79
C VAL A 194 -22.82 -11.53 -0.91
N SER A 195 -22.57 -12.83 -0.98
CA SER A 195 -23.60 -13.86 -0.94
C SER A 195 -23.20 -14.99 0.01
N VAL A 196 -24.17 -15.57 0.70
CA VAL A 196 -23.97 -16.70 1.62
C VAL A 196 -24.77 -17.89 1.12
N GLN A 197 -24.09 -19.02 0.89
CA GLN A 197 -24.70 -20.23 0.32
C GLN A 197 -24.53 -21.42 1.29
N ALA A 198 -25.44 -22.39 1.25
CA ALA A 198 -25.28 -23.62 2.04
C ALA A 198 -24.06 -24.42 1.55
N ALA A 199 -23.18 -24.80 2.47
CA ALA A 199 -21.95 -25.50 2.17
C ALA A 199 -22.24 -26.84 1.45
N GLY A 200 -21.47 -27.09 0.37
CA GLY A 200 -21.61 -28.30 -0.45
C GLY A 200 -22.86 -28.34 -1.35
N GLN A 201 -23.62 -27.24 -1.44
CA GLN A 201 -24.80 -27.15 -2.31
C GLN A 201 -24.57 -26.30 -3.58
N TRP A 202 -23.37 -25.85 -3.80
CA TRP A 202 -22.97 -24.99 -4.91
C TRP A 202 -21.55 -25.33 -5.41
N LYS A 203 -21.22 -24.87 -6.62
CA LYS A 203 -19.87 -24.92 -7.17
C LYS A 203 -19.56 -23.65 -7.96
N TYR A 204 -18.28 -23.31 -8.03
CA TYR A 204 -17.76 -22.32 -8.97
C TYR A 204 -17.30 -23.04 -10.24
N GLU A 205 -17.79 -22.63 -11.39
CA GLU A 205 -17.48 -23.22 -12.68
C GLU A 205 -17.68 -22.19 -13.80
N ASP A 206 -16.69 -22.03 -14.68
CA ASP A 206 -16.73 -21.11 -15.83
C ASP A 206 -17.07 -19.66 -15.46
N GLY A 207 -16.45 -19.12 -14.41
CA GLY A 207 -16.70 -17.75 -13.97
C GLY A 207 -18.04 -17.54 -13.25
N GLN A 208 -18.79 -18.59 -12.96
CA GLN A 208 -20.13 -18.51 -12.39
C GLN A 208 -20.30 -19.42 -11.17
N ILE A 209 -21.14 -18.95 -10.26
CA ILE A 209 -21.65 -19.78 -9.17
C ILE A 209 -22.86 -20.54 -9.67
N LYS A 210 -22.78 -21.88 -9.66
CA LYS A 210 -23.83 -22.78 -10.10
C LYS A 210 -24.39 -23.59 -8.93
N PRO A 211 -25.71 -23.78 -8.82
CA PRO A 211 -26.30 -24.62 -7.78
C PRO A 211 -26.05 -26.11 -8.06
N LEU A 212 -26.00 -26.92 -7.00
CA LEU A 212 -25.97 -28.38 -7.11
C LEU A 212 -27.36 -28.96 -6.84
N GLY A 213 -27.75 -29.94 -7.65
CA GLY A 213 -29.05 -30.60 -7.49
C GLY A 213 -30.25 -29.65 -7.60
N LYS A 214 -31.11 -29.69 -6.59
CA LYS A 214 -32.31 -28.81 -6.51
C LYS A 214 -32.10 -27.54 -5.66
N TYR A 215 -30.87 -27.26 -5.25
CA TYR A 215 -30.57 -26.09 -4.44
C TYR A 215 -30.84 -24.80 -5.24
N LYS A 216 -31.49 -23.83 -4.62
CA LYS A 216 -31.70 -22.50 -5.16
C LYS A 216 -30.68 -21.57 -4.52
N LEU A 217 -29.84 -20.91 -5.33
CA LEU A 217 -28.87 -19.95 -4.83
C LEU A 217 -29.57 -18.77 -4.14
N ASN A 218 -29.02 -18.36 -3.01
CA ASN A 218 -29.42 -17.14 -2.35
C ASN A 218 -28.95 -15.92 -3.17
N ASN A 219 -29.70 -14.84 -3.07
CA ASN A 219 -29.33 -13.57 -3.71
C ASN A 219 -28.03 -13.00 -3.16
N LYS A 220 -27.32 -12.25 -3.99
CA LYS A 220 -26.18 -11.43 -3.56
C LYS A 220 -26.67 -10.04 -3.12
N VAL A 221 -25.96 -9.46 -2.18
CA VAL A 221 -26.14 -8.10 -1.69
C VAL A 221 -24.90 -7.30 -2.09
N GLU A 222 -25.12 -6.14 -2.68
CA GLU A 222 -24.09 -5.19 -3.03
C GLU A 222 -23.88 -4.22 -1.86
N VAL A 223 -22.67 -4.14 -1.34
CA VAL A 223 -22.30 -3.24 -0.24
C VAL A 223 -21.45 -2.10 -0.79
N LYS A 224 -21.93 -0.87 -0.62
CA LYS A 224 -21.30 0.39 -1.08
C LYS A 224 -20.83 1.27 0.09
N ASN A 225 -20.24 2.41 -0.22
CA ASN A 225 -19.74 3.41 0.75
C ASN A 225 -18.64 2.86 1.66
N ILE A 226 -17.72 2.12 1.10
CA ILE A 226 -16.58 1.52 1.81
C ILE A 226 -15.33 2.37 1.53
N ASN A 227 -14.94 3.22 2.49
CA ASN A 227 -13.94 4.26 2.28
C ASN A 227 -12.58 3.96 2.96
N SER A 228 -12.36 2.74 3.45
CA SER A 228 -11.07 2.32 4.03
C SER A 228 -10.94 0.80 4.00
N PHE A 229 -9.71 0.28 4.08
CA PHE A 229 -9.47 -1.17 4.17
C PHE A 229 -10.10 -1.80 5.42
N ARG A 230 -10.16 -1.05 6.52
CA ARG A 230 -10.83 -1.47 7.74
C ARG A 230 -12.34 -1.56 7.53
N ALA A 231 -12.92 -0.62 6.79
CA ALA A 231 -14.33 -0.65 6.42
C ALA A 231 -14.65 -1.82 5.47
N VAL A 232 -13.77 -2.17 4.51
CA VAL A 232 -13.92 -3.36 3.66
C VAL A 232 -14.09 -4.61 4.53
N GLU A 233 -13.16 -4.83 5.47
CA GLU A 233 -13.19 -5.99 6.35
C GLU A 233 -14.45 -6.03 7.22
N LYS A 234 -14.78 -4.92 7.87
CA LYS A 234 -15.93 -4.83 8.78
C LYS A 234 -17.26 -4.98 8.04
N ALA A 235 -17.42 -4.30 6.92
CA ALA A 235 -18.67 -4.32 6.15
C ALA A 235 -18.98 -5.72 5.60
N ILE A 236 -17.98 -6.39 5.05
CA ILE A 236 -18.11 -7.76 4.53
C ILE A 236 -18.41 -8.73 5.67
N LYS A 237 -17.67 -8.65 6.78
CA LYS A 237 -17.91 -9.50 7.97
C LYS A 237 -19.31 -9.34 8.51
N PHE A 238 -19.77 -8.09 8.69
CA PHE A 238 -21.11 -7.79 9.14
C PHE A 238 -22.17 -8.38 8.20
N GLU A 239 -21.97 -8.21 6.89
CA GLU A 239 -22.95 -8.67 5.90
C GLU A 239 -23.04 -10.20 5.83
N ILE A 240 -21.91 -10.91 5.96
CA ILE A 240 -21.89 -12.37 6.08
C ILE A 240 -22.68 -12.82 7.31
N GLU A 241 -22.43 -12.21 8.46
CA GLU A 241 -23.13 -12.52 9.71
C GLU A 241 -24.63 -12.22 9.62
N ARG A 242 -24.99 -11.08 9.02
CA ARG A 242 -26.41 -10.69 8.81
C ARG A 242 -27.13 -11.71 7.93
N GLN A 243 -26.57 -12.05 6.77
CA GLN A 243 -27.17 -13.02 5.85
C GLN A 243 -27.30 -14.40 6.50
N THR A 244 -26.25 -14.86 7.18
CA THR A 244 -26.27 -16.14 7.91
C THR A 244 -27.41 -16.19 8.93
N LYS A 245 -27.58 -15.14 9.76
CA LYS A 245 -28.66 -15.05 10.75
C LYS A 245 -30.06 -15.06 10.12
N VAL A 246 -30.23 -14.45 8.95
CA VAL A 246 -31.49 -14.46 8.20
C VAL A 246 -31.80 -15.88 7.71
N LEU A 247 -30.82 -16.56 7.12
CA LEU A 247 -31.00 -17.93 6.60
C LEU A 247 -31.23 -18.96 7.72
N GLU A 248 -30.56 -18.84 8.85
CA GLU A 248 -30.77 -19.70 10.03
C GLU A 248 -32.18 -19.59 10.60
N LYS A 249 -32.82 -18.43 10.46
CA LYS A 249 -34.23 -18.21 10.84
C LYS A 249 -35.22 -18.62 9.74
N GLY A 250 -34.77 -19.22 8.64
CA GLY A 250 -35.59 -19.60 7.51
C GLY A 250 -36.08 -18.45 6.64
N GLY A 251 -35.45 -17.25 6.76
CA GLY A 251 -35.75 -16.09 5.92
C GLY A 251 -35.05 -16.17 4.55
N GLU A 252 -35.40 -15.25 3.68
CA GLU A 252 -34.79 -15.10 2.34
C GLU A 252 -33.91 -13.85 2.30
N ILE A 253 -32.82 -13.92 1.53
CA ILE A 253 -31.97 -12.76 1.24
C ILE A 253 -32.53 -12.00 0.05
N LEU A 254 -32.84 -10.73 0.25
CA LEU A 254 -33.30 -9.84 -0.83
C LEU A 254 -32.12 -9.40 -1.69
N ALA A 255 -32.35 -9.29 -3.01
CA ALA A 255 -31.41 -8.64 -3.91
C ALA A 255 -31.46 -7.12 -3.69
N GLU A 256 -30.49 -6.58 -2.96
CA GLU A 256 -30.49 -5.16 -2.57
C GLU A 256 -29.08 -4.56 -2.63
N THR A 257 -29.04 -3.23 -2.69
CA THR A 257 -27.84 -2.43 -2.43
C THR A 257 -27.92 -1.89 -0.99
N ARG A 258 -26.84 -2.09 -0.24
CA ARG A 258 -26.69 -1.60 1.14
C ARG A 258 -25.50 -0.68 1.24
N GLY A 259 -25.58 0.35 2.08
CA GLY A 259 -24.46 1.25 2.39
C GLY A 259 -23.83 0.88 3.73
N TRP A 260 -22.52 0.93 3.82
CA TRP A 260 -21.82 0.81 5.09
C TRP A 260 -21.96 2.11 5.91
N ASP A 261 -22.34 2.00 7.17
CA ASP A 261 -22.37 3.08 8.16
C ASP A 261 -21.23 2.86 9.17
N ASP A 262 -20.15 3.63 9.04
CA ASP A 262 -18.98 3.51 9.91
C ASP A 262 -19.25 3.88 11.37
N VAL A 263 -20.26 4.72 11.63
CA VAL A 263 -20.61 5.14 12.99
C VAL A 263 -21.32 4.02 13.72
N LYS A 264 -22.30 3.41 13.06
CA LYS A 264 -23.09 2.31 13.61
C LYS A 264 -22.40 0.96 13.46
N ASN A 265 -21.38 0.84 12.63
CA ASN A 265 -20.72 -0.41 12.21
C ASN A 265 -21.75 -1.45 11.70
N GLU A 266 -22.64 -1.03 10.81
CA GLU A 266 -23.65 -1.88 10.18
C GLU A 266 -23.87 -1.51 8.72
N THR A 267 -24.43 -2.44 7.94
CA THR A 267 -24.93 -2.13 6.59
C THR A 267 -26.40 -1.69 6.69
N VAL A 268 -26.76 -0.63 5.96
CA VAL A 268 -28.12 -0.08 5.92
C VAL A 268 -28.68 -0.23 4.51
N SER A 269 -29.91 -0.75 4.37
CA SER A 269 -30.57 -0.89 3.07
C SER A 269 -30.76 0.49 2.41
N GLN A 270 -30.32 0.62 1.16
CA GLN A 270 -30.46 1.85 0.36
C GLN A 270 -31.50 1.67 -0.72
N ARG A 271 -31.46 0.53 -1.44
CA ARG A 271 -32.33 0.25 -2.56
C ARG A 271 -32.54 -1.25 -2.72
N VAL A 272 -33.78 -1.68 -2.83
CA VAL A 272 -34.12 -3.05 -3.25
C VAL A 272 -34.08 -3.09 -4.79
N LYS A 273 -33.40 -4.08 -5.36
CA LYS A 273 -33.30 -4.28 -6.80
C LYS A 273 -34.50 -5.11 -7.28
N GLU A 274 -35.51 -4.47 -7.83
CA GLU A 274 -36.65 -5.15 -8.47
C GLU A 274 -36.26 -5.76 -9.83
N SER A 275 -35.28 -5.12 -10.51
CA SER A 275 -34.69 -5.60 -11.76
C SER A 275 -33.23 -5.14 -11.87
N SER A 276 -32.41 -5.84 -12.67
CA SER A 276 -31.08 -5.33 -13.04
C SER A 276 -31.20 -4.03 -13.82
N ALA A 277 -30.34 -3.04 -13.53
CA ALA A 277 -30.31 -1.81 -14.31
C ALA A 277 -29.89 -2.13 -15.75
N ASP A 278 -30.77 -1.78 -16.71
CA ASP A 278 -30.45 -1.88 -18.12
C ASP A 278 -29.76 -0.59 -18.56
N TYR A 279 -28.44 -0.63 -18.69
CA TYR A 279 -27.63 0.51 -19.13
C TYR A 279 -27.64 0.71 -20.63
N ARG A 280 -28.26 -0.15 -21.42
CA ARG A 280 -28.39 -0.06 -22.88
C ARG A 280 -27.07 0.29 -23.55
N TYR A 281 -26.05 -0.49 -23.25
CA TYR A 281 -24.71 -0.28 -23.81
C TYR A 281 -24.74 -0.31 -25.35
N PHE A 282 -24.02 0.64 -25.97
CA PHE A 282 -23.72 0.62 -27.38
C PHE A 282 -22.38 1.31 -27.65
N PRO A 283 -21.66 0.96 -28.75
CA PRO A 283 -20.35 1.55 -29.04
C PRO A 283 -20.39 3.08 -29.09
N GLU A 284 -19.41 3.73 -28.48
CA GLU A 284 -19.19 5.17 -28.57
C GLU A 284 -18.83 5.52 -30.03
N PRO A 285 -19.70 6.23 -30.78
CA PRO A 285 -19.51 6.42 -32.22
C PRO A 285 -18.35 7.37 -32.56
N ASP A 286 -18.00 8.26 -31.64
CA ASP A 286 -17.00 9.31 -31.85
C ASP A 286 -15.56 8.86 -31.49
N ILE A 287 -15.40 7.65 -30.93
CA ILE A 287 -14.08 7.08 -30.59
C ILE A 287 -13.86 5.81 -31.41
N PRO A 288 -12.86 5.79 -32.30
CA PRO A 288 -12.53 4.58 -33.04
C PRO A 288 -12.01 3.48 -32.13
N PRO A 289 -12.20 2.18 -32.49
CA PRO A 289 -11.65 1.08 -31.73
C PRO A 289 -10.13 1.18 -31.56
N LEU A 290 -9.66 0.80 -30.38
CA LEU A 290 -8.25 0.78 -30.02
C LEU A 290 -7.63 -0.51 -30.56
N LYS A 291 -6.60 -0.37 -31.39
CA LYS A 291 -5.75 -1.48 -31.85
C LYS A 291 -4.47 -1.50 -31.02
N ILE A 292 -4.32 -2.55 -30.22
CA ILE A 292 -3.17 -2.74 -29.33
C ILE A 292 -2.22 -3.75 -29.98
N ASP A 293 -1.17 -3.24 -30.64
CA ASP A 293 -0.19 -4.07 -31.36
C ASP A 293 0.89 -4.63 -30.41
N GLU A 294 1.74 -5.51 -30.98
CA GLU A 294 2.82 -6.15 -30.22
C GLU A 294 3.88 -5.14 -29.76
N ASP A 295 4.21 -4.15 -30.59
CA ASP A 295 5.25 -3.17 -30.28
C ASP A 295 4.83 -2.29 -29.10
N TRP A 296 3.57 -1.89 -29.07
CA TRP A 296 3.00 -1.16 -27.92
C TRP A 296 3.09 -1.98 -26.64
N LEU A 297 2.68 -3.25 -26.67
CA LEU A 297 2.75 -4.11 -25.48
C LEU A 297 4.19 -4.46 -25.08
N ALA A 298 5.09 -4.66 -26.04
CA ALA A 298 6.51 -4.91 -25.76
C ALA A 298 7.14 -3.71 -25.04
N ARG A 299 6.84 -2.49 -25.52
CA ARG A 299 7.26 -1.26 -24.84
C ARG A 299 6.73 -1.21 -23.40
N LEU A 300 5.42 -1.38 -23.19
CA LEU A 300 4.83 -1.31 -21.85
C LEU A 300 5.39 -2.41 -20.91
N LYS A 301 5.66 -3.60 -21.42
CA LYS A 301 6.33 -4.67 -20.66
C LYS A 301 7.73 -4.29 -20.22
N SER A 302 8.50 -3.59 -21.05
CA SER A 302 9.84 -3.14 -20.71
C SER A 302 9.84 -1.98 -19.70
N GLU A 303 8.74 -1.22 -19.62
CA GLU A 303 8.54 -0.11 -18.67
C GLU A 303 7.95 -0.58 -17.33
N LEU A 304 7.52 -1.85 -17.21
CA LEU A 304 6.99 -2.37 -15.95
C LEU A 304 8.09 -2.38 -14.88
N PRO A 305 7.88 -1.76 -13.73
CA PRO A 305 8.80 -1.89 -12.61
C PRO A 305 8.76 -3.31 -12.05
N GLU A 306 9.78 -3.68 -11.28
CA GLU A 306 9.71 -4.89 -10.47
C GLU A 306 8.56 -4.75 -9.47
N MET A 307 7.59 -5.68 -9.55
CA MET A 307 6.39 -5.63 -8.72
C MET A 307 6.67 -6.01 -7.27
N PRO A 308 5.86 -5.55 -6.29
CA PRO A 308 6.12 -5.73 -4.86
C PRO A 308 6.45 -7.16 -4.45
N GLU A 309 5.70 -8.15 -4.93
CA GLU A 309 5.91 -9.55 -4.58
C GLU A 309 7.22 -10.13 -5.14
N ALA A 310 7.63 -9.72 -6.34
CA ALA A 310 8.93 -10.09 -6.90
C ALA A 310 10.06 -9.45 -6.09
N LYS A 311 9.93 -8.16 -5.78
CA LYS A 311 10.89 -7.40 -4.96
C LYS A 311 11.04 -7.99 -3.56
N LYS A 312 9.94 -8.39 -2.88
CA LYS A 312 9.96 -9.10 -1.60
C LYS A 312 10.77 -10.38 -1.68
N LYS A 313 10.46 -11.24 -2.66
CA LYS A 313 11.19 -12.50 -2.86
C LYS A 313 12.68 -12.25 -3.07
N ARG A 314 13.01 -11.26 -3.88
CA ARG A 314 14.40 -10.91 -4.16
C ARG A 314 15.11 -10.36 -2.90
N PHE A 315 14.51 -9.47 -2.13
CA PHE A 315 15.07 -8.95 -0.88
C PHE A 315 15.38 -10.07 0.13
N ILE A 316 14.49 -11.04 0.25
CA ILE A 316 14.71 -12.20 1.12
C ILE A 316 15.86 -13.09 0.58
N GLN A 317 15.89 -13.37 -0.71
CA GLN A 317 16.85 -14.29 -1.32
C GLN A 317 18.24 -13.67 -1.45
N GLN A 318 18.30 -12.47 -2.00
CA GLN A 318 19.55 -11.76 -2.31
C GLN A 318 20.17 -11.16 -1.05
N TYR A 319 19.42 -10.37 -0.30
CA TYR A 319 19.94 -9.63 0.87
C TYR A 319 19.76 -10.39 2.19
N GLY A 320 19.06 -11.52 2.18
CA GLY A 320 18.84 -12.35 3.38
C GLY A 320 17.99 -11.68 4.44
N LEU A 321 17.12 -10.73 4.06
CA LEU A 321 16.23 -10.04 4.99
C LEU A 321 15.14 -10.99 5.50
N ASN A 322 14.60 -10.72 6.69
CA ASN A 322 13.43 -11.44 7.19
C ASN A 322 12.14 -10.95 6.54
N ALA A 323 11.08 -11.76 6.62
CA ALA A 323 9.81 -11.49 5.97
C ALA A 323 9.16 -10.18 6.48
N ASP A 324 9.20 -9.92 7.79
CA ASP A 324 8.55 -8.77 8.41
C ASP A 324 9.22 -7.45 7.97
N SER A 325 10.56 -7.37 8.05
CA SER A 325 11.28 -6.20 7.56
C SER A 325 11.08 -5.99 6.06
N THR A 326 11.07 -7.06 5.29
CA THR A 326 10.86 -7.00 3.84
C THR A 326 9.46 -6.49 3.49
N GLU A 327 8.42 -6.95 4.21
CA GLU A 327 7.04 -6.44 4.02
C GLU A 327 6.98 -4.92 4.22
N VAL A 328 7.62 -4.41 5.27
CA VAL A 328 7.67 -2.97 5.56
C VAL A 328 8.45 -2.21 4.49
N LEU A 329 9.64 -2.66 4.15
CA LEU A 329 10.54 -1.98 3.19
C LEU A 329 9.99 -1.94 1.77
N THR A 330 9.13 -2.89 1.40
CA THR A 330 8.52 -2.95 0.07
C THR A 330 7.08 -2.42 0.02
N THR A 331 6.57 -1.84 1.11
CA THR A 331 5.22 -1.25 1.14
C THR A 331 5.07 -0.13 0.14
N ASP A 332 6.09 0.72 0.04
CA ASP A 332 6.17 1.85 -0.90
C ASP A 332 7.37 1.68 -1.84
N LYS A 333 7.17 2.02 -3.14
CA LYS A 333 8.22 1.88 -4.15
C LYS A 333 9.44 2.75 -3.86
N ALA A 334 9.23 3.99 -3.45
CA ALA A 334 10.33 4.91 -3.20
C ALA A 334 11.17 4.45 -1.99
N LEU A 335 10.52 3.93 -0.94
CA LEU A 335 11.22 3.33 0.20
C LEU A 335 12.03 2.09 -0.22
N ALA A 336 11.42 1.23 -1.05
CA ALA A 336 12.11 0.02 -1.53
C ALA A 336 13.31 0.36 -2.40
N ASP A 337 13.17 1.30 -3.32
CA ASP A 337 14.25 1.73 -4.21
C ASP A 337 15.38 2.40 -3.40
N TRP A 338 15.05 3.30 -2.48
CA TRP A 338 16.01 3.93 -1.59
C TRP A 338 16.75 2.91 -0.71
N THR A 339 16.05 1.88 -0.22
CA THR A 339 16.68 0.78 0.54
C THR A 339 17.67 0.00 -0.32
N GLU A 340 17.34 -0.23 -1.60
CA GLU A 340 18.28 -0.88 -2.53
C GLU A 340 19.51 -0.04 -2.80
N GLU A 341 19.35 1.27 -2.97
CA GLU A 341 20.48 2.19 -3.13
C GLU A 341 21.40 2.13 -1.90
N VAL A 342 20.85 2.17 -0.67
CA VAL A 342 21.63 2.00 0.56
C VAL A 342 22.38 0.66 0.59
N ILE A 343 21.73 -0.44 0.20
CA ILE A 343 22.37 -1.76 0.18
C ILE A 343 23.48 -1.80 -0.87
N SER A 344 23.27 -1.18 -2.04
CA SER A 344 24.27 -1.09 -3.10
C SER A 344 25.53 -0.31 -2.64
N GLU A 345 25.35 0.79 -1.89
CA GLU A 345 26.46 1.55 -1.32
C GLU A 345 27.23 0.71 -0.28
N LEU A 346 26.51 -0.08 0.53
CA LEU A 346 27.14 -1.01 1.48
C LEU A 346 27.92 -2.13 0.78
N GLU A 347 27.42 -2.66 -0.33
CA GLU A 347 28.12 -3.68 -1.14
C GLU A 347 29.41 -3.08 -1.74
N ALA A 348 29.32 -1.88 -2.30
CA ALA A 348 30.48 -1.17 -2.85
C ALA A 348 31.55 -0.88 -1.77
N TRP A 349 31.13 -0.55 -0.56
CA TRP A 349 32.04 -0.35 0.57
C TRP A 349 32.79 -1.64 0.96
N VAL A 350 32.08 -2.78 1.02
CA VAL A 350 32.69 -4.10 1.33
C VAL A 350 33.72 -4.49 0.25
N GLU A 351 33.41 -4.24 -1.04
CA GLU A 351 34.33 -4.50 -2.13
C GLU A 351 35.59 -3.64 -2.04
N ALA A 352 35.47 -2.37 -1.65
CA ALA A 352 36.60 -1.46 -1.51
C ALA A 352 37.57 -1.84 -0.38
N GLU A 353 37.06 -2.42 0.72
CA GLU A 353 37.87 -2.93 1.83
C GLU A 353 38.60 -4.27 1.53
N GLY A 354 38.28 -4.90 0.40
CA GLY A 354 38.98 -6.13 -0.06
C GLY A 354 38.65 -7.38 0.75
N ASP A 355 37.61 -7.35 1.54
CA ASP A 355 37.21 -8.45 2.41
C ASP A 355 36.14 -9.31 1.71
N THR A 356 36.52 -10.44 1.18
CA THR A 356 35.72 -11.38 0.39
C THR A 356 34.71 -12.13 1.22
N VAL A 357 33.71 -11.47 1.82
CA VAL A 357 32.80 -12.21 2.66
C VAL A 357 31.35 -11.91 2.37
N LEU A 358 30.73 -12.69 1.49
CA LEU A 358 29.27 -12.86 1.33
C LEU A 358 28.48 -12.86 2.67
N ARG A 359 29.12 -13.20 3.77
CA ARG A 359 28.55 -13.14 5.13
C ARG A 359 28.43 -11.72 5.67
N GLN A 360 29.37 -10.82 5.32
CA GLN A 360 29.35 -9.44 5.79
C GLN A 360 28.28 -8.62 5.07
N GLU A 361 28.14 -8.77 3.74
CA GLU A 361 27.12 -8.09 2.95
C GLU A 361 25.71 -8.35 3.47
N LYS A 362 25.35 -9.62 3.71
CA LYS A 362 24.03 -9.98 4.28
C LYS A 362 23.85 -9.48 5.70
N HIS A 363 24.92 -9.34 6.48
CA HIS A 363 24.82 -8.80 7.82
C HIS A 363 24.64 -7.29 7.82
N LEU A 364 25.34 -6.59 6.94
CA LEU A 364 25.19 -5.15 6.73
C LEU A 364 23.79 -4.80 6.19
N ALA A 365 23.30 -5.53 5.17
CA ALA A 365 21.95 -5.35 4.66
C ALA A 365 20.87 -5.53 5.74
N LYS A 366 21.02 -6.53 6.63
CA LYS A 366 20.12 -6.70 7.77
C LYS A 366 20.22 -5.55 8.78
N THR A 367 21.44 -5.07 9.03
CA THR A 367 21.65 -3.93 9.92
C THR A 367 20.99 -2.67 9.34
N ALA A 368 21.22 -2.39 8.06
CA ALA A 368 20.54 -1.28 7.37
C ALA A 368 19.03 -1.41 7.45
N ALA A 369 18.48 -2.58 7.11
CA ALA A 369 17.03 -2.85 7.18
C ALA A 369 16.47 -2.59 8.59
N ASN A 370 17.18 -3.00 9.64
CA ASN A 370 16.75 -2.75 11.03
C ASN A 370 16.78 -1.26 11.38
N TRP A 371 17.81 -0.54 10.93
CA TRP A 371 17.91 0.91 11.17
C TRP A 371 16.87 1.70 10.39
N ILE A 372 16.59 1.29 9.16
CA ILE A 372 15.51 1.89 8.36
C ILE A 372 14.17 1.66 9.04
N THR A 373 13.83 0.40 9.34
CA THR A 373 12.50 0.03 9.88
C THR A 373 12.30 0.46 11.33
N GLY A 374 13.35 0.45 12.15
CA GLY A 374 13.27 0.77 13.58
C GLY A 374 13.43 2.26 13.89
N GLU A 375 14.43 2.92 13.33
CA GLU A 375 14.78 4.30 13.69
C GLU A 375 14.36 5.32 12.63
N LEU A 376 14.70 5.11 11.35
CA LEU A 376 14.40 6.10 10.30
C LEU A 376 12.89 6.27 10.07
N LEU A 377 12.16 5.17 9.93
CA LEU A 377 10.71 5.21 9.73
C LEU A 377 9.97 5.77 10.95
N LYS A 378 10.54 5.66 12.14
CA LYS A 378 9.98 6.30 13.35
C LYS A 378 9.94 7.83 13.22
N HIS A 379 11.02 8.45 12.72
CA HIS A 379 11.06 9.89 12.47
C HIS A 379 10.10 10.29 11.35
N LEU A 380 10.12 9.57 10.22
CA LEU A 380 9.22 9.84 9.09
C LEU A 380 7.74 9.76 9.49
N ASN A 381 7.36 8.72 10.25
CA ASN A 381 5.99 8.54 10.72
C ASN A 381 5.56 9.62 11.72
N ALA A 382 6.46 10.04 12.61
CA ALA A 382 6.17 11.10 13.59
C ALA A 382 5.87 12.45 12.91
N ASP A 383 6.56 12.74 11.81
CA ASP A 383 6.42 13.97 11.04
C ASP A 383 5.43 13.87 9.88
N ASN A 384 4.83 12.68 9.66
CA ASN A 384 3.96 12.38 8.52
C ASN A 384 4.64 12.70 7.16
N LYS A 385 5.92 12.34 7.04
CA LYS A 385 6.75 12.51 5.84
C LYS A 385 6.98 11.19 5.13
N ASN A 386 7.30 11.27 3.84
CA ASN A 386 7.71 10.14 3.01
C ASN A 386 9.23 10.08 2.85
N ILE A 387 9.73 8.93 2.37
CA ILE A 387 11.16 8.75 2.09
C ILE A 387 11.69 9.80 1.10
N SER A 388 10.86 10.25 0.16
CA SER A 388 11.21 11.29 -0.83
C SER A 388 11.42 12.68 -0.21
N ASP A 389 11.01 12.89 1.03
CA ASP A 389 11.18 14.16 1.76
C ASP A 389 12.47 14.17 2.59
N LEU A 390 13.23 13.05 2.59
CA LEU A 390 14.48 12.95 3.33
C LEU A 390 15.56 13.88 2.79
N LYS A 391 16.33 14.44 3.71
CA LYS A 391 17.59 15.12 3.40
C LYS A 391 18.80 14.16 3.39
N ILE A 392 18.61 12.95 3.89
CA ILE A 392 19.65 11.92 3.96
C ILE A 392 19.71 11.20 2.62
N ASN A 393 20.85 11.22 1.96
CA ASN A 393 21.08 10.41 0.77
C ASN A 393 21.44 8.95 1.15
N PRO A 394 21.30 7.98 0.24
CA PRO A 394 21.63 6.58 0.49
C PRO A 394 23.07 6.36 0.94
N GLU A 395 24.05 7.05 0.35
CA GLU A 395 25.47 6.96 0.66
C GLU A 395 25.75 7.30 2.13
N ASN A 396 25.32 8.48 2.62
CA ASN A 396 25.52 8.90 4.00
C ASN A 396 24.82 7.97 5.00
N PHE A 397 23.66 7.41 4.62
CA PHE A 397 23.01 6.42 5.48
C PHE A 397 23.78 5.08 5.53
N ALA A 398 24.32 4.64 4.39
CA ALA A 398 25.18 3.46 4.33
C ALA A 398 26.44 3.65 5.19
N GLU A 399 27.06 4.82 5.11
CA GLU A 399 28.21 5.16 5.93
C GLU A 399 27.89 5.14 7.42
N LEU A 400 26.75 5.69 7.85
CA LEU A 400 26.29 5.58 9.25
C LEU A 400 26.17 4.11 9.67
N VAL A 401 25.63 3.24 8.81
CA VAL A 401 25.54 1.79 9.07
C VAL A 401 26.92 1.16 9.19
N CYS A 402 27.89 1.58 8.36
CA CYS A 402 29.28 1.12 8.42
C CYS A 402 29.96 1.54 9.73
N LEU A 403 29.78 2.78 10.19
CA LEU A 403 30.32 3.26 11.47
C LEU A 403 29.82 2.44 12.66
N ILE A 404 28.53 2.05 12.63
CA ILE A 404 27.93 1.19 13.64
C ILE A 404 28.48 -0.25 13.56
N TYR A 405 28.60 -0.77 12.33
CA TYR A 405 29.09 -2.11 12.09
C TYR A 405 30.55 -2.29 12.48
N GLN A 406 31.38 -1.29 12.26
CA GLN A 406 32.78 -1.26 12.64
C GLN A 406 33.00 -1.00 14.14
N ASP A 407 31.95 -0.92 14.95
CA ASP A 407 32.01 -0.51 16.35
C ASP A 407 32.71 0.86 16.57
N LYS A 408 32.79 1.73 15.54
CA LYS A 408 33.28 3.12 15.67
C LYS A 408 32.34 3.96 16.50
N ILE A 409 31.05 3.65 16.46
CA ILE A 409 29.99 4.24 17.27
C ILE A 409 29.07 3.15 17.82
N ASN A 410 28.48 3.38 18.98
CA ASN A 410 27.44 2.51 19.51
C ASN A 410 26.05 2.93 19.01
N SER A 411 25.02 2.08 19.19
CA SER A 411 23.65 2.34 18.71
C SER A 411 23.05 3.65 19.25
N SER A 412 23.39 4.06 20.49
CA SER A 412 22.91 5.32 21.05
C SER A 412 23.52 6.54 20.36
N ALA A 413 24.82 6.48 20.04
CA ALA A 413 25.47 7.51 19.23
C ALA A 413 24.92 7.52 17.80
N GLY A 414 24.72 6.34 17.19
CA GLY A 414 24.09 6.19 15.87
C GLY A 414 22.70 6.84 15.79
N SER A 415 21.84 6.63 16.80
CA SER A 415 20.51 7.27 16.84
C SER A 415 20.60 8.80 16.92
N ARG A 416 21.57 9.35 17.64
CA ARG A 416 21.78 10.82 17.73
C ARG A 416 22.31 11.41 16.43
N ILE A 417 23.22 10.68 15.76
CA ILE A 417 23.74 11.08 14.45
C ILE A 417 22.59 11.03 13.43
N LEU A 418 21.81 9.94 13.39
CA LEU A 418 20.66 9.81 12.50
C LEU A 418 19.63 10.92 12.71
N GLU A 419 19.32 11.28 13.96
CA GLU A 419 18.41 12.37 14.29
C GLU A 419 18.90 13.71 13.69
N LYS A 420 20.21 14.01 13.83
CA LYS A 420 20.78 15.22 13.25
C LYS A 420 20.78 15.18 11.72
N MET A 421 21.16 14.04 11.12
CA MET A 421 21.09 13.84 9.67
C MET A 421 19.64 14.02 9.16
N TYR A 422 18.66 13.56 9.90
CA TYR A 422 17.24 13.69 9.52
C TYR A 422 16.80 15.15 9.42
N TRP A 423 17.21 16.00 10.35
CA TRP A 423 16.84 17.42 10.36
C TRP A 423 17.70 18.28 9.44
N ASP A 424 19.00 18.09 9.47
CA ASP A 424 19.97 18.99 8.85
C ASP A 424 20.55 18.40 7.54
N GLY A 425 20.50 17.08 7.35
CA GLY A 425 21.33 16.39 6.37
C GLY A 425 22.77 16.29 6.85
N GLY A 426 23.69 15.99 5.94
CA GLY A 426 25.11 16.03 6.20
C GLY A 426 25.77 14.64 6.32
N ASP A 427 27.07 14.67 6.40
CA ASP A 427 27.96 13.51 6.50
C ASP A 427 27.98 12.95 7.93
N PRO A 428 27.83 11.64 8.15
CA PRO A 428 27.80 11.04 9.49
C PRO A 428 29.13 11.10 10.24
N GLU A 429 30.30 11.07 9.56
CA GLU A 429 31.62 11.22 10.22
C GLU A 429 31.81 12.66 10.72
N ASP A 430 31.42 13.67 9.92
CA ASP A 430 31.47 15.06 10.33
C ASP A 430 30.55 15.32 11.54
N ILE A 431 29.35 14.77 11.52
CA ILE A 431 28.39 14.87 12.63
C ILE A 431 28.90 14.14 13.86
N MET A 432 29.51 12.97 13.69
CA MET A 432 30.14 12.21 14.77
C MET A 432 31.21 13.03 15.47
N ALA A 433 32.10 13.66 14.68
CA ALA A 433 33.17 14.52 15.21
C ALA A 433 32.61 15.78 15.91
N GLU A 434 31.62 16.46 15.31
CA GLU A 434 30.95 17.64 15.89
C GLU A 434 30.31 17.31 17.25
N LEU A 435 29.67 16.15 17.37
CA LEU A 435 29.00 15.75 18.60
C LEU A 435 29.92 15.05 19.61
N GLY A 436 31.19 14.80 19.26
CA GLY A 436 32.15 14.10 20.10
C GLY A 436 31.69 12.69 20.45
N LEU A 437 31.16 11.95 19.46
CA LEU A 437 30.56 10.62 19.64
C LEU A 437 31.46 9.48 19.19
N GLU A 438 32.73 9.76 18.86
CA GLU A 438 33.70 8.72 18.57
C GLU A 438 33.81 7.76 19.74
N GLN A 439 33.81 6.46 19.41
CA GLN A 439 33.90 5.44 20.45
C GLN A 439 35.32 5.41 21.04
N MET A 440 35.39 5.45 22.36
CA MET A 440 36.63 5.25 23.07
C MET A 440 37.13 3.81 22.80
N THR A 441 38.26 3.69 22.13
CA THR A 441 38.95 2.41 21.86
C THR A 441 40.09 2.16 22.82
N ASP A 442 40.47 3.16 23.61
CA ASP A 442 41.55 3.05 24.62
C ASP A 442 41.04 2.28 25.85
N ASN A 443 41.45 1.04 25.94
CA ASN A 443 41.08 0.15 27.05
C ASN A 443 41.50 0.71 28.40
N ASP A 444 42.62 1.40 28.49
CA ASP A 444 43.14 1.95 29.77
C ASP A 444 42.24 3.10 30.23
N ALA A 445 41.79 3.93 29.33
CA ALA A 445 40.85 5.02 29.63
C ALA A 445 39.48 4.49 30.06
N ILE A 446 38.99 3.41 29.41
CA ILE A 446 37.74 2.75 29.80
C ILE A 446 37.88 2.08 31.16
N GLU A 447 39.00 1.40 31.44
CA GLU A 447 39.27 0.75 32.74
C GLU A 447 39.30 1.77 33.88
N ILE A 448 39.93 2.94 33.67
CA ILE A 448 39.92 4.06 34.64
C ILE A 448 38.49 4.55 34.91
N ALA A 449 37.67 4.69 33.88
CA ALA A 449 36.26 5.10 34.04
C ALA A 449 35.44 4.04 34.79
N VAL A 450 35.63 2.77 34.47
CA VAL A 450 35.00 1.63 35.16
C VAL A 450 35.42 1.58 36.64
N GLN A 451 36.70 1.70 36.93
CA GLN A 451 37.22 1.68 38.29
C GLN A 451 36.62 2.84 39.12
N LYS A 452 36.57 4.02 38.56
CA LYS A 452 35.95 5.19 39.20
C LYS A 452 34.50 4.96 39.58
N ILE A 453 33.71 4.31 38.68
CA ILE A 453 32.31 3.99 38.96
C ILE A 453 32.19 2.92 40.04
N ILE A 454 33.04 1.90 40.04
CA ILE A 454 33.13 0.87 41.09
C ILE A 454 33.39 1.55 42.46
N ASP A 455 34.36 2.45 42.53
CA ASP A 455 34.76 3.14 43.76
C ASP A 455 33.67 4.07 44.30
N THR A 456 32.90 4.69 43.42
CA THR A 456 31.80 5.63 43.76
C THR A 456 30.48 4.96 44.09
N ASN A 457 30.35 3.63 43.83
CA ASN A 457 29.11 2.87 44.03
C ASN A 457 29.29 1.62 44.92
N PRO A 458 29.86 1.76 46.15
CA PRO A 458 30.23 0.59 46.98
C PRO A 458 29.05 -0.27 47.41
N LYS A 459 27.87 0.31 47.57
CA LYS A 459 26.63 -0.44 47.91
C LYS A 459 26.23 -1.39 46.80
N GLN A 460 26.24 -0.94 45.57
CA GLN A 460 25.89 -1.71 44.39
C GLN A 460 26.93 -2.82 44.13
N VAL A 461 28.18 -2.52 44.35
CA VAL A 461 29.27 -3.53 44.28
C VAL A 461 29.04 -4.67 45.26
N ILE A 462 28.67 -4.35 46.51
CA ILE A 462 28.37 -5.37 47.54
C ILE A 462 27.12 -6.19 47.13
N GLU A 463 26.09 -5.54 46.59
CA GLU A 463 24.86 -6.22 46.11
C GLU A 463 25.18 -7.20 44.95
N TYR A 464 26.05 -6.80 44.01
CA TYR A 464 26.48 -7.67 42.91
C TYR A 464 27.25 -8.88 43.46
N LYS A 465 28.22 -8.69 44.37
CA LYS A 465 28.99 -9.76 45.04
C LYS A 465 28.10 -10.69 45.87
N ASN A 466 26.94 -10.22 46.34
CA ASN A 466 25.91 -11.02 47.01
C ASN A 466 24.96 -11.73 46.04
N GLY A 467 25.23 -11.74 44.71
CA GLY A 467 24.52 -12.50 43.72
C GLY A 467 23.40 -11.74 42.98
N LYS A 468 23.21 -10.44 43.21
CA LYS A 468 22.24 -9.62 42.48
C LYS A 468 22.81 -9.17 41.12
N THR A 469 22.74 -10.04 40.11
CA THR A 469 23.30 -9.78 38.77
C THR A 469 22.73 -8.57 38.04
N ASN A 470 21.50 -8.16 38.36
CA ASN A 470 20.83 -6.98 37.73
C ASN A 470 21.58 -5.65 38.01
N VAL A 471 22.41 -5.61 39.07
CA VAL A 471 23.22 -4.43 39.43
C VAL A 471 24.28 -4.15 38.37
N LEU A 472 24.73 -5.16 37.64
CA LEU A 472 25.72 -4.99 36.56
C LEU A 472 25.21 -4.01 35.50
N GLN A 473 23.91 -4.12 35.16
CA GLN A 473 23.27 -3.22 34.17
C GLN A 473 23.22 -1.75 34.66
N TYR A 474 23.00 -1.56 35.97
CA TYR A 474 23.04 -0.22 36.57
C TYR A 474 24.47 0.36 36.52
N LEU A 475 25.50 -0.41 36.91
CA LEU A 475 26.87 0.06 36.85
C LEU A 475 27.32 0.35 35.42
N LEU A 476 26.97 -0.49 34.47
CA LEU A 476 27.17 -0.24 33.03
C LEU A 476 26.57 1.08 32.61
N GLY A 477 25.29 1.36 32.97
CA GLY A 477 24.64 2.63 32.72
C GLY A 477 25.36 3.84 33.30
N GLN A 478 25.97 3.72 34.51
CA GLN A 478 26.75 4.77 35.14
C GLN A 478 28.08 5.03 34.41
N VAL A 479 28.76 3.98 33.94
CA VAL A 479 29.97 4.12 33.11
C VAL A 479 29.63 4.81 31.79
N MET A 480 28.56 4.36 31.13
CA MET A 480 28.10 4.98 29.88
C MET A 480 27.74 6.46 30.05
N ALA A 481 27.09 6.82 31.17
CA ALA A 481 26.79 8.22 31.48
C ALA A 481 28.07 9.04 31.75
N ALA A 482 29.06 8.47 32.50
CA ALA A 482 30.32 9.13 32.80
C ALA A 482 31.19 9.35 31.56
N THR A 483 31.13 8.46 30.61
CA THR A 483 31.84 8.54 29.32
C THR A 483 31.00 9.24 28.22
N LYS A 484 29.88 9.84 28.59
CA LYS A 484 28.92 10.49 27.64
C LYS A 484 28.49 9.57 26.49
N GLY A 485 28.49 8.25 26.73
CA GLY A 485 28.11 7.26 25.74
C GLY A 485 29.23 6.83 24.78
N SER A 486 30.47 7.33 24.95
CA SER A 486 31.59 7.00 24.04
C SER A 486 32.29 5.67 24.35
N ALA A 487 32.14 5.10 25.55
CA ALA A 487 32.74 3.79 25.85
C ALA A 487 31.98 2.65 25.13
N ASN A 488 32.75 1.59 24.72
CA ASN A 488 32.13 0.40 24.14
C ASN A 488 31.41 -0.41 25.24
N PRO A 489 30.08 -0.62 25.16
CA PRO A 489 29.31 -1.32 26.20
C PRO A 489 29.79 -2.77 26.45
N LYS A 490 30.32 -3.46 25.41
CA LYS A 490 30.86 -4.83 25.55
C LYS A 490 32.13 -4.81 26.42
N ILE A 491 33.06 -3.90 26.08
CA ILE A 491 34.33 -3.75 26.83
C ILE A 491 34.03 -3.34 28.27
N VAL A 492 33.13 -2.37 28.46
CA VAL A 492 32.69 -1.94 29.80
C VAL A 492 32.10 -3.11 30.59
N ARG A 493 31.29 -3.95 29.99
CA ARG A 493 30.71 -5.14 30.64
C ARG A 493 31.77 -6.14 31.03
N GLU A 494 32.68 -6.47 30.12
CA GLU A 494 33.78 -7.41 30.38
C GLU A 494 34.70 -6.92 31.51
N LEU A 495 35.03 -5.63 31.51
CA LEU A 495 35.81 -5.01 32.56
C LEU A 495 35.07 -4.99 33.91
N LEU A 496 33.79 -4.64 33.92
CA LEU A 496 32.98 -4.71 35.14
C LEU A 496 32.93 -6.15 35.70
N GLU A 497 32.68 -7.14 34.86
CA GLU A 497 32.67 -8.55 35.28
C GLU A 497 34.02 -9.05 35.77
N LYS A 498 35.11 -8.53 35.19
CA LYS A 498 36.49 -8.84 35.62
C LYS A 498 36.84 -8.19 36.95
N LEU A 499 36.51 -6.91 37.15
CA LEU A 499 36.89 -6.12 38.31
C LEU A 499 35.97 -6.33 39.53
N LEU A 500 34.74 -6.84 39.30
CA LEU A 500 33.76 -7.13 40.36
C LEU A 500 33.91 -8.58 40.92
N LYS A 501 34.66 -9.46 40.26
CA LYS A 501 34.99 -10.79 40.77
C LYS A 501 35.93 -10.65 41.94
#